data_23ff2cc740e2eb8d0f205a3a51553c08
#
_entry.id   23ff2cc740e2eb8d0f205a3a51553c08
#
_cell.length_a   1.000
_cell.length_b   1.000
_cell.length_c   1.000
_cell.angle_alpha   90.00
_cell.angle_beta   90.00
_cell.angle_gamma   90.00
#
_symmetry.space_group_name_H-M   'P 1'
#
loop_
_entity.id
_entity.type
_entity.pdbx_description
1 polymer ?
#
loop_
_entity_poly.entity_id
_entity_poly.type
_entity_poly.pdbx_seq_one_letter_code
_entity_poly.pdbx_strand_id
1 'polypeptide(L)'
;MRKMKKWILAAILICGAMMGTSCQGFIDAVIGTVDNPAPSTTLPKSYYLVADEYKEVLLDPLLEVKYASIVQDQGETFTIDSPKSGQKITIHFYRPDNAGKDEKTPVVYYCHGGGYQTGNATMYGNDFREMCNRLGATVFSVEYTLTSDPAYTYHIELDEAYAGLKYIHEHADELHVDGDNIVIMGESAGGGLTTRMAMWNKDKGNVPVRGAVLIYPMLDYRTGGPDDLHPDEMTGEFVWTAEMNVKGWADLKHGQEIPADEFIYYSPAVATPQQLAGFPKTFLIVGTLDLFVHEDKAFVEQLKKAGVEVDSFVEKGVPHSYNVILNDSPQTIRFKDLRDKACKEMFK
;
A
#
# COMPACT_ATOMS: atom_id res chain seq x y z
N MET A 1 -15.40 16.09 -20.82
CA MET A 1 -16.58 15.73 -20.03
C MET A 1 -16.69 14.24 -19.69
N ARG A 2 -16.40 13.26 -20.59
CA ARG A 2 -16.43 11.81 -20.29
C ARG A 2 -15.34 11.33 -19.29
N LYS A 3 -14.15 11.92 -19.32
CA LYS A 3 -13.05 11.60 -18.39
C LYS A 3 -13.33 12.10 -16.95
N MET A 4 -13.99 13.25 -16.82
CA MET A 4 -14.31 13.86 -15.54
C MET A 4 -15.32 13.03 -14.69
N LYS A 5 -16.20 12.22 -15.32
CA LYS A 5 -17.19 11.39 -14.61
C LYS A 5 -16.58 10.14 -13.95
N LYS A 6 -15.50 9.55 -14.52
CA LYS A 6 -14.74 8.45 -13.87
C LYS A 6 -14.01 8.94 -12.60
N TRP A 7 -13.54 10.19 -12.61
CA TRP A 7 -12.93 10.84 -11.46
C TRP A 7 -13.89 11.09 -10.30
N ILE A 8 -15.15 11.40 -10.61
CA ILE A 8 -16.17 11.65 -9.59
C ILE A 8 -16.49 10.34 -8.84
N LEU A 9 -16.54 9.19 -9.51
CA LEU A 9 -16.76 7.90 -8.83
C LEU A 9 -15.56 7.51 -7.95
N ALA A 10 -14.35 7.62 -8.44
CA ALA A 10 -13.15 7.36 -7.62
C ALA A 10 -13.05 8.31 -6.42
N ALA A 11 -13.35 9.60 -6.61
CA ALA A 11 -13.36 10.59 -5.53
C ALA A 11 -14.45 10.33 -4.47
N ILE A 12 -15.58 9.75 -4.86
CA ILE A 12 -16.72 9.48 -3.98
C ILE A 12 -16.43 8.35 -3.00
N LEU A 13 -15.74 7.31 -3.43
CA LEU A 13 -15.30 6.20 -2.57
C LEU A 13 -14.30 6.61 -1.50
N ILE A 14 -13.47 7.53 -1.87
CA ILE A 14 -12.46 8.14 -1.04
C ILE A 14 -13.09 8.93 0.13
N CYS A 15 -14.19 9.64 -0.11
CA CYS A 15 -14.90 10.41 0.93
C CYS A 15 -15.83 9.57 1.81
N GLY A 16 -16.37 8.46 1.32
CA GLY A 16 -17.29 7.60 2.07
C GLY A 16 -16.66 6.91 3.28
N ALA A 17 -15.36 6.68 3.25
CA ALA A 17 -14.61 6.09 4.36
C ALA A 17 -14.35 7.06 5.53
N MET A 18 -14.51 8.38 5.30
CA MET A 18 -14.21 9.41 6.31
C MET A 18 -15.39 9.87 7.16
N MET A 19 -16.63 9.53 6.81
CA MET A 19 -17.80 10.00 7.56
C MET A 19 -18.61 8.86 8.15
N GLY A 20 -18.45 8.63 9.43
CA GLY A 20 -19.22 7.66 10.23
C GLY A 20 -20.71 7.97 10.39
N THR A 21 -21.38 8.61 9.42
CA THR A 21 -22.80 8.91 9.46
C THR A 21 -23.45 8.62 8.11
N SER A 22 -24.26 7.55 8.11
CA SER A 22 -25.19 7.13 7.05
C SER A 22 -24.65 7.14 5.60
N CYS A 23 -23.81 6.15 5.30
CA CYS A 23 -23.40 5.81 3.92
C CYS A 23 -24.59 5.75 2.94
N GLN A 24 -25.76 5.30 3.39
CA GLN A 24 -26.93 5.09 2.53
C GLN A 24 -27.46 6.39 1.93
N GLY A 25 -27.55 7.48 2.71
CA GLY A 25 -28.03 8.77 2.19
C GLY A 25 -27.08 9.43 1.19
N PHE A 26 -25.77 9.18 1.33
CA PHE A 26 -24.76 9.64 0.38
C PHE A 26 -24.75 8.80 -0.91
N ILE A 27 -24.86 7.48 -0.78
CA ILE A 27 -25.00 6.55 -1.91
C ILE A 27 -26.22 6.90 -2.72
N ASP A 28 -27.38 7.13 -2.09
CA ASP A 28 -28.63 7.49 -2.75
C ASP A 28 -28.57 8.85 -3.45
N ALA A 29 -27.87 9.84 -2.85
CA ALA A 29 -27.69 11.16 -3.46
C ALA A 29 -26.76 11.11 -4.68
N VAL A 30 -25.79 10.22 -4.69
CA VAL A 30 -24.81 10.07 -5.78
C VAL A 30 -25.36 9.20 -6.90
N ILE A 31 -26.00 8.07 -6.58
CA ILE A 31 -26.63 7.19 -7.59
C ILE A 31 -27.80 7.91 -8.25
N GLY A 32 -28.56 8.73 -7.51
CA GLY A 32 -29.67 9.54 -8.06
C GLY A 32 -29.25 10.66 -9.00
N THR A 33 -27.97 11.05 -8.99
CA THR A 33 -27.45 12.13 -9.89
C THR A 33 -26.62 11.62 -11.06
N VAL A 34 -26.28 10.32 -11.07
CA VAL A 34 -25.56 9.71 -12.19
C VAL A 34 -26.57 9.21 -13.20
N ASP A 35 -26.81 10.03 -14.24
CA ASP A 35 -27.37 9.50 -15.49
C ASP A 35 -26.53 8.32 -15.92
N ASN A 36 -27.07 7.11 -15.83
CA ASN A 36 -26.39 5.86 -16.12
C ASN A 36 -25.85 5.93 -17.58
N PRO A 37 -24.58 6.26 -17.82
CA PRO A 37 -24.07 6.29 -19.18
C PRO A 37 -24.11 4.86 -19.67
N ALA A 38 -24.66 4.66 -20.85
CA ALA A 38 -24.56 3.37 -21.53
C ALA A 38 -23.11 2.84 -21.39
N PRO A 39 -22.91 1.58 -20.97
CA PRO A 39 -21.57 1.03 -20.79
C PRO A 39 -20.76 1.31 -22.05
N SER A 40 -19.50 1.70 -21.89
CA SER A 40 -18.59 1.85 -23.00
C SER A 40 -18.59 0.52 -23.76
N THR A 41 -19.00 0.53 -25.03
CA THR A 41 -19.04 -0.66 -25.85
C THR A 41 -17.63 -1.18 -26.22
N THR A 42 -16.59 -0.44 -25.85
CA THR A 42 -15.20 -0.79 -26.13
C THR A 42 -14.53 -1.28 -24.85
N LEU A 43 -14.21 -2.56 -24.81
CA LEU A 43 -13.43 -3.16 -23.73
C LEU A 43 -12.01 -2.55 -23.69
N PRO A 44 -11.37 -2.50 -22.51
CA PRO A 44 -9.94 -2.19 -22.40
C PRO A 44 -9.10 -3.12 -23.27
N LYS A 45 -7.96 -2.64 -23.78
CA LYS A 45 -7.10 -3.42 -24.68
C LYS A 45 -6.57 -4.69 -24.02
N SER A 46 -6.22 -4.61 -22.75
CA SER A 46 -5.69 -5.73 -21.97
C SER A 46 -6.76 -6.70 -21.46
N TYR A 47 -8.06 -6.41 -21.68
CA TYR A 47 -9.13 -7.25 -21.12
C TYR A 47 -9.02 -8.74 -21.47
N TYR A 48 -8.52 -9.08 -22.66
CA TYR A 48 -8.33 -10.47 -23.08
C TYR A 48 -7.18 -11.18 -22.32
N LEU A 49 -6.30 -10.43 -21.67
CA LEU A 49 -5.22 -10.94 -20.81
C LEU A 49 -5.66 -11.13 -19.35
N VAL A 50 -6.82 -10.57 -18.97
CA VAL A 50 -7.37 -10.68 -17.62
C VAL A 50 -7.69 -12.15 -17.31
N ALA A 51 -7.30 -12.60 -16.12
CA ALA A 51 -7.66 -13.92 -15.62
C ALA A 51 -9.19 -14.06 -15.55
N ASP A 52 -9.72 -15.23 -15.89
CA ASP A 52 -11.15 -15.42 -16.11
C ASP A 52 -11.99 -15.04 -14.89
N GLU A 53 -11.48 -15.29 -13.69
CA GLU A 53 -12.14 -14.98 -12.42
C GLU A 53 -12.38 -13.48 -12.23
N TYR A 54 -11.53 -12.62 -12.83
CA TYR A 54 -11.59 -11.17 -12.69
C TYR A 54 -12.37 -10.47 -13.80
N LYS A 55 -12.65 -11.15 -14.92
CA LYS A 55 -13.25 -10.53 -16.12
C LYS A 55 -14.59 -9.86 -15.83
N GLU A 56 -15.46 -10.55 -15.11
CA GLU A 56 -16.79 -10.03 -14.79
C GLU A 56 -16.70 -8.89 -13.75
N VAL A 57 -15.95 -9.10 -12.68
CA VAL A 57 -15.87 -8.15 -11.57
C VAL A 57 -15.21 -6.83 -11.96
N LEU A 58 -14.22 -6.85 -12.86
CA LEU A 58 -13.57 -5.61 -13.35
C LEU A 58 -14.46 -4.76 -14.27
N LEU A 59 -15.53 -5.33 -14.80
CA LEU A 59 -16.52 -4.60 -15.58
C LEU A 59 -17.73 -4.14 -14.73
N ASP A 60 -17.82 -4.57 -13.47
CA ASP A 60 -18.91 -4.19 -12.58
C ASP A 60 -18.79 -2.70 -12.20
N PRO A 61 -19.77 -1.85 -12.59
CA PRO A 61 -19.72 -0.43 -12.27
C PRO A 61 -19.88 -0.14 -10.77
N LEU A 62 -20.30 -1.15 -9.98
CA LEU A 62 -20.49 -1.06 -8.53
C LEU A 62 -19.36 -1.72 -7.73
N LEU A 63 -18.30 -2.18 -8.39
CA LEU A 63 -17.18 -2.87 -7.75
C LEU A 63 -16.69 -2.12 -6.51
N GLU A 64 -16.39 -0.85 -6.69
CA GLU A 64 -15.84 -0.01 -5.64
C GLU A 64 -16.83 0.18 -4.48
N VAL A 65 -18.11 0.40 -4.79
CA VAL A 65 -19.18 0.56 -3.77
C VAL A 65 -19.33 -0.72 -2.94
N LYS A 66 -19.30 -1.88 -3.59
CA LYS A 66 -19.35 -3.18 -2.92
C LYS A 66 -18.18 -3.36 -1.96
N TYR A 67 -16.97 -2.98 -2.41
CA TYR A 67 -15.77 -3.04 -1.60
C TYR A 67 -15.83 -2.11 -0.38
N ALA A 68 -16.19 -0.84 -0.59
CA ALA A 68 -16.32 0.15 0.48
C ALA A 68 -17.40 -0.19 1.54
N SER A 69 -18.34 -1.10 1.22
CA SER A 69 -19.40 -1.54 2.14
C SER A 69 -18.94 -2.62 3.12
N ILE A 70 -17.74 -3.19 2.97
CA ILE A 70 -17.24 -4.25 3.86
C ILE A 70 -16.83 -3.63 5.20
N VAL A 71 -17.49 -4.08 6.27
CA VAL A 71 -17.09 -3.68 7.63
C VAL A 71 -15.78 -4.36 8.00
N GLN A 72 -14.76 -3.56 8.30
CA GLN A 72 -13.45 -4.03 8.68
C GLN A 72 -13.29 -4.11 10.19
N ASP A 73 -12.50 -5.08 10.68
CA ASP A 73 -12.04 -5.13 12.07
C ASP A 73 -11.18 -3.88 12.35
N GLN A 74 -11.46 -3.19 13.44
CA GLN A 74 -10.75 -1.96 13.80
C GLN A 74 -9.49 -2.21 14.64
N GLY A 75 -9.31 -3.44 15.14
CA GLY A 75 -8.23 -3.77 16.06
C GLY A 75 -8.30 -2.99 17.38
N GLU A 76 -7.20 -3.02 18.12
CA GLU A 76 -6.93 -2.14 19.23
C GLU A 76 -6.11 -0.93 18.78
N THR A 77 -6.04 0.14 19.57
CA THR A 77 -5.33 1.35 19.16
C THR A 77 -4.53 1.98 20.29
N PHE A 78 -3.46 2.65 19.92
CA PHE A 78 -2.79 3.66 20.74
C PHE A 78 -2.38 4.84 19.87
N THR A 79 -1.97 5.94 20.51
CA THR A 79 -1.53 7.13 19.79
C THR A 79 -0.13 7.53 20.19
N ILE A 80 0.63 8.06 19.23
CA ILE A 80 1.94 8.68 19.44
C ILE A 80 1.92 10.13 18.92
N ASP A 81 2.91 10.93 19.28
CA ASP A 81 3.03 12.29 18.76
C ASP A 81 3.62 12.27 17.35
N SER A 82 3.01 13.01 16.43
CA SER A 82 3.61 13.26 15.12
C SER A 82 4.86 14.11 15.27
N PRO A 83 5.97 13.74 14.62
CA PRO A 83 7.22 14.49 14.75
C PRO A 83 7.16 15.90 14.12
N LYS A 84 6.16 16.18 13.26
CA LYS A 84 6.08 17.45 12.51
C LYS A 84 4.77 18.22 12.68
N SER A 85 3.62 17.54 12.70
CA SER A 85 2.31 18.23 12.68
C SER A 85 1.85 18.74 14.04
N GLY A 86 2.45 18.26 15.13
CA GLY A 86 1.93 18.48 16.49
C GLY A 86 0.60 17.74 16.77
N GLN A 87 0.15 16.90 15.85
CA GLN A 87 -1.03 16.05 15.97
C GLN A 87 -0.66 14.69 16.59
N LYS A 88 -1.67 13.87 16.86
CA LYS A 88 -1.48 12.48 17.25
C LYS A 88 -1.63 11.58 16.03
N ILE A 89 -0.73 10.61 15.93
CA ILE A 89 -0.80 9.51 14.97
C ILE A 89 -1.45 8.34 15.68
N THR A 90 -2.49 7.78 15.10
CA THR A 90 -3.11 6.54 15.59
C THR A 90 -2.40 5.34 14.98
N ILE A 91 -2.09 4.36 15.82
CA ILE A 91 -1.61 3.05 15.38
C ILE A 91 -2.64 2.02 15.79
N HIS A 92 -3.17 1.30 14.80
CA HIS A 92 -4.06 0.17 15.01
C HIS A 92 -3.22 -1.11 15.13
N PHE A 93 -3.61 -2.03 16.00
CA PHE A 93 -2.90 -3.29 16.11
C PHE A 93 -3.83 -4.47 16.32
N TYR A 94 -3.36 -5.61 15.85
CA TYR A 94 -4.05 -6.89 15.84
C TYR A 94 -3.10 -7.92 16.41
N ARG A 95 -3.49 -8.51 17.54
CA ARG A 95 -2.68 -9.50 18.22
C ARG A 95 -3.22 -10.90 17.91
N PRO A 96 -2.39 -11.96 17.81
CA PRO A 96 -2.88 -13.33 17.65
C PRO A 96 -3.79 -13.75 18.81
N ASP A 97 -4.92 -14.37 18.48
CA ASP A 97 -5.93 -14.77 19.48
C ASP A 97 -5.40 -15.78 20.51
N ASN A 98 -4.41 -16.58 20.11
CA ASN A 98 -3.79 -17.60 20.95
C ASN A 98 -2.50 -17.15 21.66
N ALA A 99 -2.06 -15.91 21.44
CA ALA A 99 -0.88 -15.38 22.13
C ALA A 99 -1.15 -15.20 23.62
N GLY A 100 -0.23 -15.70 24.44
CA GLY A 100 -0.26 -15.46 25.89
C GLY A 100 -0.20 -13.97 26.20
N LYS A 101 -0.78 -13.57 27.35
CA LYS A 101 -0.88 -12.14 27.73
C LYS A 101 0.44 -11.41 27.67
N ASP A 102 1.52 -12.05 28.15
CA ASP A 102 2.88 -11.49 28.25
C ASP A 102 3.81 -12.09 27.20
N GLU A 103 3.29 -12.84 26.23
CA GLU A 103 4.08 -13.45 25.15
C GLU A 103 4.56 -12.37 24.18
N LYS A 104 5.86 -12.33 23.93
CA LYS A 104 6.44 -11.44 22.90
C LYS A 104 6.30 -12.06 21.52
N THR A 105 5.42 -11.49 20.72
CA THR A 105 5.21 -11.92 19.32
C THR A 105 6.12 -11.15 18.36
N PRO A 106 6.53 -11.74 17.22
CA PRO A 106 7.10 -10.98 16.11
C PRO A 106 6.15 -9.86 15.64
N VAL A 107 6.69 -8.92 14.87
CA VAL A 107 5.96 -7.73 14.41
C VAL A 107 5.86 -7.70 12.89
N VAL A 108 4.66 -7.44 12.38
CA VAL A 108 4.45 -6.89 11.03
C VAL A 108 4.04 -5.43 11.19
N TYR A 109 4.83 -4.51 10.65
CA TYR A 109 4.51 -3.08 10.62
C TYR A 109 4.05 -2.68 9.23
N TYR A 110 2.81 -2.24 9.12
CA TYR A 110 2.09 -2.07 7.86
C TYR A 110 1.78 -0.61 7.53
N CYS A 111 2.04 -0.22 6.27
CA CYS A 111 1.63 1.04 5.66
C CYS A 111 0.58 0.78 4.59
N HIS A 112 -0.60 1.39 4.71
CA HIS A 112 -1.73 1.18 3.80
C HIS A 112 -1.55 1.87 2.45
N GLY A 113 -2.25 1.36 1.40
CA GLY A 113 -2.31 1.95 0.07
C GLY A 113 -3.27 3.14 -0.03
N GLY A 114 -3.54 3.57 -1.27
CA GLY A 114 -4.46 4.67 -1.57
C GLY A 114 -3.83 5.88 -2.26
N GLY A 115 -2.70 5.70 -2.96
CA GLY A 115 -2.04 6.75 -3.75
C GLY A 115 -1.56 7.94 -2.92
N TYR A 116 -1.32 7.76 -1.63
CA TYR A 116 -1.05 8.79 -0.62
C TYR A 116 -2.21 9.78 -0.39
N GLN A 117 -3.30 9.67 -1.14
CA GLN A 117 -4.43 10.61 -1.10
C GLN A 117 -5.56 10.11 -0.21
N THR A 118 -5.63 8.79 0.03
CA THR A 118 -6.79 8.09 0.57
C THR A 118 -6.39 6.81 1.28
N GLY A 119 -7.38 6.11 1.82
CA GLY A 119 -7.15 4.91 2.62
C GLY A 119 -7.10 5.23 4.11
N ASN A 120 -6.95 4.22 4.92
CA ASN A 120 -6.80 4.31 6.37
C ASN A 120 -6.15 3.04 6.92
N ALA A 121 -5.70 3.09 8.16
CA ALA A 121 -4.98 2.00 8.81
C ALA A 121 -5.81 0.72 8.99
N THR A 122 -7.15 0.79 8.91
CA THR A 122 -8.03 -0.36 9.15
C THR A 122 -8.63 -0.95 7.87
N MET A 123 -8.26 -0.42 6.70
CA MET A 123 -8.89 -0.83 5.44
C MET A 123 -8.77 -2.34 5.11
N TYR A 124 -7.86 -3.04 5.76
CA TYR A 124 -7.66 -4.50 5.64
C TYR A 124 -7.75 -5.21 7.00
N GLY A 125 -8.45 -4.64 7.97
CA GLY A 125 -8.51 -5.14 9.34
C GLY A 125 -8.93 -6.61 9.46
N ASN A 126 -9.84 -7.09 8.62
CA ASN A 126 -10.24 -8.49 8.58
C ASN A 126 -9.08 -9.41 8.14
N ASP A 127 -8.32 -9.02 7.10
CA ASP A 127 -7.13 -9.78 6.67
C ASP A 127 -6.01 -9.70 7.72
N PHE A 128 -5.84 -8.56 8.39
CA PHE A 128 -4.87 -8.42 9.49
C PHE A 128 -5.20 -9.36 10.65
N ARG A 129 -6.47 -9.49 11.03
CA ARG A 129 -6.91 -10.45 12.06
C ARG A 129 -6.59 -11.89 11.68
N GLU A 130 -6.83 -12.25 10.44
CA GLU A 130 -6.48 -13.57 9.92
C GLU A 130 -4.96 -13.75 9.82
N MET A 131 -4.24 -12.75 9.30
CA MET A 131 -2.80 -12.78 9.09
C MET A 131 -2.05 -12.93 10.43
N CYS A 132 -2.41 -12.17 11.47
CA CYS A 132 -1.75 -12.28 12.76
C CYS A 132 -1.90 -13.70 13.35
N ASN A 133 -3.05 -14.34 13.20
CA ASN A 133 -3.26 -15.72 13.64
C ASN A 133 -2.44 -16.74 12.83
N ARG A 134 -2.33 -16.56 11.50
CA ARG A 134 -1.53 -17.45 10.66
C ARG A 134 -0.03 -17.30 10.88
N LEU A 135 0.43 -16.08 11.20
CA LEU A 135 1.85 -15.78 11.41
C LEU A 135 2.30 -15.98 12.86
N GLY A 136 1.40 -15.94 13.82
CA GLY A 136 1.76 -15.82 15.26
C GLY A 136 2.47 -14.48 15.54
N ALA A 137 2.17 -13.42 14.78
CA ALA A 137 2.81 -12.11 14.86
C ALA A 137 1.78 -11.01 15.13
N THR A 138 2.14 -9.97 15.86
CA THR A 138 1.29 -8.79 16.00
C THR A 138 1.44 -7.90 14.78
N VAL A 139 0.31 -7.52 14.19
CA VAL A 139 0.25 -6.60 13.05
C VAL A 139 -0.05 -5.20 13.59
N PHE A 140 0.80 -4.23 13.26
CA PHE A 140 0.58 -2.81 13.52
C PHE A 140 0.36 -2.08 12.20
N SER A 141 -0.69 -1.28 12.11
CA SER A 141 -1.01 -0.46 10.93
C SER A 141 -1.09 1.01 11.33
N VAL A 142 -0.32 1.84 10.63
CA VAL A 142 -0.20 3.27 10.96
C VAL A 142 -1.19 4.12 10.18
N GLU A 143 -1.90 5.02 10.88
CA GLU A 143 -2.73 6.07 10.29
C GLU A 143 -1.86 7.30 10.01
N TYR A 144 -1.15 7.29 8.89
CA TYR A 144 -0.27 8.38 8.49
C TYR A 144 -1.03 9.51 7.79
N THR A 145 -0.54 10.75 7.88
CA THR A 145 -1.16 11.93 7.26
C THR A 145 -1.16 11.80 5.73
N LEU A 146 -2.35 11.90 5.15
CA LEU A 146 -2.57 11.84 3.70
C LEU A 146 -2.32 13.19 3.03
N THR A 147 -1.98 13.19 1.75
CA THR A 147 -1.79 14.40 0.94
C THR A 147 -3.06 15.23 0.78
N SER A 148 -4.21 14.64 1.03
CA SER A 148 -5.53 15.30 1.06
C SER A 148 -5.80 16.05 2.38
N ASP A 149 -5.02 15.81 3.44
CA ASP A 149 -5.16 16.52 4.71
C ASP A 149 -4.61 17.95 4.59
N PRO A 150 -5.34 18.96 5.05
CA PRO A 150 -4.85 20.35 5.06
C PRO A 150 -3.56 20.59 5.85
N ALA A 151 -3.21 19.71 6.78
CA ALA A 151 -1.97 19.75 7.54
C ALA A 151 -0.79 19.08 6.83
N TYR A 152 -1.01 18.47 5.66
CA TYR A 152 0.04 17.80 4.92
C TYR A 152 1.17 18.75 4.52
N THR A 153 2.37 18.30 4.77
CA THR A 153 3.62 18.91 4.27
C THR A 153 4.52 17.80 3.74
N TYR A 154 5.32 18.09 2.73
CA TYR A 154 6.16 17.08 2.09
C TYR A 154 6.90 16.21 3.09
N HIS A 155 6.80 14.95 2.88
CA HIS A 155 7.23 13.74 3.57
C HIS A 155 6.80 13.57 5.03
N ILE A 156 5.74 14.27 5.49
CA ILE A 156 5.22 14.07 6.85
C ILE A 156 4.77 12.60 7.07
N GLU A 157 4.21 11.96 6.04
CA GLU A 157 3.80 10.55 6.06
C GLU A 157 4.98 9.60 6.29
N LEU A 158 6.16 9.94 5.76
CA LEU A 158 7.38 9.17 5.99
C LEU A 158 7.90 9.35 7.42
N ASP A 159 7.91 10.59 7.91
CA ASP A 159 8.33 10.88 9.29
C ASP A 159 7.41 10.18 10.29
N GLU A 160 6.10 10.17 10.04
CA GLU A 160 5.09 9.54 10.89
C GLU A 160 5.19 8.02 10.85
N ALA A 161 5.32 7.43 9.65
CA ALA A 161 5.51 5.99 9.51
C ALA A 161 6.81 5.53 10.22
N TYR A 162 7.89 6.29 10.07
CA TYR A 162 9.13 5.97 10.77
C TYR A 162 9.03 6.17 12.29
N ALA A 163 8.33 7.21 12.75
CA ALA A 163 8.09 7.43 14.18
C ALA A 163 7.31 6.27 14.81
N GLY A 164 6.29 5.74 14.09
CA GLY A 164 5.54 4.55 14.52
C GLY A 164 6.41 3.31 14.61
N LEU A 165 7.23 3.03 13.58
CA LEU A 165 8.18 1.93 13.58
C LEU A 165 9.16 2.00 14.76
N LYS A 166 9.73 3.18 14.97
CA LYS A 166 10.66 3.43 16.08
C LYS A 166 9.99 3.26 17.45
N TYR A 167 8.78 3.80 17.61
CA TYR A 167 8.01 3.66 18.84
C TYR A 167 7.78 2.20 19.22
N ILE A 168 7.37 1.37 18.25
CA ILE A 168 7.12 -0.06 18.50
C ILE A 168 8.40 -0.78 18.96
N HIS A 169 9.55 -0.47 18.35
CA HIS A 169 10.83 -1.03 18.77
C HIS A 169 11.21 -0.58 20.20
N GLU A 170 11.11 0.71 20.49
CA GLU A 170 11.50 1.29 21.80
C GLU A 170 10.57 0.89 22.96
N HIS A 171 9.28 0.58 22.66
CA HIS A 171 8.27 0.19 23.65
C HIS A 171 7.86 -1.29 23.53
N ALA A 172 8.73 -2.13 22.96
CA ALA A 172 8.43 -3.53 22.66
C ALA A 172 8.01 -4.33 23.90
N ASP A 173 8.59 -4.03 25.07
CA ASP A 173 8.23 -4.69 26.33
C ASP A 173 6.81 -4.35 26.76
N GLU A 174 6.40 -3.08 26.67
CA GLU A 174 5.07 -2.61 27.03
C GLU A 174 4.00 -3.12 26.06
N LEU A 175 4.38 -3.28 24.79
CA LEU A 175 3.52 -3.79 23.71
C LEU A 175 3.47 -5.31 23.65
N HIS A 176 4.26 -6.02 24.45
CA HIS A 176 4.40 -7.47 24.44
C HIS A 176 4.79 -8.03 23.06
N VAL A 177 5.77 -7.39 22.40
CA VAL A 177 6.29 -7.81 21.10
C VAL A 177 7.82 -7.97 21.13
N ASP A 178 8.36 -8.69 20.16
CA ASP A 178 9.79 -8.77 19.90
C ASP A 178 10.21 -7.61 18.98
N GLY A 179 10.68 -6.53 19.59
CA GLY A 179 11.09 -5.30 18.91
C GLY A 179 12.33 -5.46 18.00
N ASP A 180 13.04 -6.58 18.07
CA ASP A 180 14.16 -6.92 17.20
C ASP A 180 13.76 -7.86 16.06
N ASN A 181 12.49 -8.23 15.98
CA ASN A 181 11.93 -9.16 15.01
C ASN A 181 10.77 -8.53 14.24
N ILE A 182 11.10 -7.47 13.49
CA ILE A 182 10.14 -6.64 12.76
C ILE A 182 10.27 -6.89 11.25
N VAL A 183 9.16 -7.22 10.61
CA VAL A 183 8.97 -7.18 9.15
C VAL A 183 8.12 -5.95 8.83
N ILE A 184 8.62 -5.10 7.94
CA ILE A 184 7.85 -3.98 7.41
C ILE A 184 7.11 -4.40 6.16
N MET A 185 5.87 -3.95 6.00
CA MET A 185 4.99 -4.34 4.90
C MET A 185 4.18 -3.14 4.41
N GLY A 186 3.89 -3.11 3.13
CA GLY A 186 2.96 -2.13 2.58
C GLY A 186 2.56 -2.45 1.16
N GLU A 187 1.44 -1.88 0.74
CA GLU A 187 0.92 -2.08 -0.61
C GLU A 187 0.72 -0.75 -1.35
N SER A 188 0.90 -0.76 -2.66
CA SER A 188 0.69 0.41 -3.51
C SER A 188 1.51 1.62 -3.03
N ALA A 189 0.90 2.75 -2.78
CA ALA A 189 1.53 3.91 -2.13
C ALA A 189 2.15 3.54 -0.77
N GLY A 190 1.49 2.69 0.03
CA GLY A 190 2.05 2.18 1.28
C GLY A 190 3.26 1.28 1.07
N GLY A 191 3.32 0.54 -0.04
CA GLY A 191 4.52 -0.18 -0.48
C GLY A 191 5.67 0.76 -0.81
N GLY A 192 5.38 1.87 -1.50
CA GLY A 192 6.30 2.97 -1.73
C GLY A 192 6.78 3.60 -0.42
N LEU A 193 5.85 3.90 0.51
CA LEU A 193 6.17 4.44 1.83
C LEU A 193 7.05 3.47 2.64
N THR A 194 6.74 2.18 2.62
CA THR A 194 7.54 1.13 3.27
C THR A 194 8.96 1.09 2.70
N THR A 195 9.11 1.21 1.37
CA THR A 195 10.41 1.24 0.70
C THR A 195 11.20 2.49 1.10
N ARG A 196 10.57 3.65 1.09
CA ARG A 196 11.16 4.92 1.53
C ARG A 196 11.59 4.88 3.00
N MET A 197 10.74 4.31 3.86
CA MET A 197 11.01 4.13 5.28
C MET A 197 12.18 3.15 5.51
N ALA A 198 12.28 2.06 4.75
CA ALA A 198 13.42 1.13 4.81
C ALA A 198 14.73 1.82 4.44
N MET A 199 14.73 2.62 3.37
CA MET A 199 15.91 3.41 2.97
C MET A 199 16.27 4.44 4.03
N TRP A 200 15.29 5.17 4.54
CA TRP A 200 15.50 6.14 5.62
C TRP A 200 16.10 5.51 6.87
N ASN A 201 15.52 4.37 7.29
CA ASN A 201 16.02 3.63 8.46
C ASN A 201 17.46 3.13 8.26
N LYS A 202 17.78 2.62 7.07
CA LYS A 202 19.13 2.20 6.71
C LYS A 202 20.15 3.34 6.77
N ASP A 203 19.78 4.53 6.31
CA ASP A 203 20.70 5.67 6.15
C ASP A 203 20.76 6.57 7.39
N LYS A 204 19.65 6.73 8.09
CA LYS A 204 19.50 7.73 9.17
C LYS A 204 18.94 7.15 10.46
N GLY A 205 18.52 5.90 10.46
CA GLY A 205 17.89 5.21 11.58
C GLY A 205 18.71 4.03 12.08
N ASN A 206 18.11 3.28 13.00
CA ASN A 206 18.77 2.13 13.62
C ASN A 206 17.78 1.06 14.10
N VAL A 207 16.53 1.11 13.69
CA VAL A 207 15.55 0.09 14.08
C VAL A 207 15.90 -1.23 13.39
N PRO A 208 16.00 -2.35 14.13
CA PRO A 208 16.22 -3.65 13.52
C PRO A 208 15.03 -4.08 12.67
N VAL A 209 15.24 -4.14 11.34
CA VAL A 209 14.25 -4.61 10.37
C VAL A 209 14.75 -5.90 9.74
N ARG A 210 14.00 -6.99 9.91
CA ARG A 210 14.35 -8.33 9.38
C ARG A 210 14.09 -8.46 7.89
N GLY A 211 13.07 -7.76 7.39
CA GLY A 211 12.72 -7.80 5.98
C GLY A 211 11.63 -6.82 5.60
N ALA A 212 11.43 -6.69 4.29
CA ALA A 212 10.38 -5.86 3.69
C ALA A 212 9.50 -6.71 2.76
N VAL A 213 8.19 -6.63 2.94
CA VAL A 213 7.18 -7.24 2.05
C VAL A 213 6.51 -6.13 1.28
N LEU A 214 6.79 -6.04 -0.01
CA LEU A 214 6.36 -4.98 -0.90
C LEU A 214 5.29 -5.52 -1.86
N ILE A 215 4.09 -4.98 -1.76
CA ILE A 215 2.93 -5.46 -2.50
C ILE A 215 2.61 -4.40 -3.57
N TYR A 216 2.89 -4.71 -4.84
CA TYR A 216 2.78 -3.82 -6.00
C TYR A 216 3.15 -2.36 -5.66
N PRO A 217 4.35 -2.11 -5.14
CA PRO A 217 4.72 -0.83 -4.56
C PRO A 217 4.81 0.29 -5.61
N MET A 218 4.38 1.50 -5.25
CA MET A 218 4.51 2.72 -6.04
C MET A 218 5.92 3.32 -5.84
N LEU A 219 6.84 3.13 -6.80
CA LEU A 219 8.28 3.39 -6.62
C LEU A 219 8.87 4.46 -7.54
N ASP A 220 8.34 4.61 -8.76
CA ASP A 220 8.89 5.51 -9.78
C ASP A 220 7.91 6.63 -10.14
N TYR A 221 8.29 7.87 -9.84
CA TYR A 221 7.48 9.05 -10.13
C TYR A 221 7.24 9.27 -11.64
N ARG A 222 8.03 8.64 -12.50
CA ARG A 222 7.93 8.77 -13.98
C ARG A 222 6.86 7.86 -14.57
N THR A 223 6.52 6.76 -13.91
CA THR A 223 5.58 5.75 -14.42
C THR A 223 4.24 6.36 -14.77
N GLY A 224 3.80 6.11 -16.00
CA GLY A 224 2.58 6.68 -16.59
C GLY A 224 2.67 8.15 -16.99
N GLY A 225 3.81 8.80 -16.75
CA GLY A 225 4.08 10.19 -17.16
C GLY A 225 4.82 10.29 -18.50
N PRO A 226 5.17 11.51 -18.92
CA PRO A 226 5.89 11.74 -20.18
C PRO A 226 7.32 11.18 -20.18
N ASP A 227 7.91 11.00 -19.01
CA ASP A 227 9.27 10.50 -18.81
C ASP A 227 9.28 9.01 -18.41
N ASP A 228 8.18 8.29 -18.61
CA ASP A 228 8.06 6.87 -18.30
C ASP A 228 9.13 6.08 -19.04
N LEU A 229 9.89 5.27 -18.32
CA LEU A 229 10.97 4.45 -18.88
C LEU A 229 10.49 3.18 -19.57
N HIS A 230 9.26 2.76 -19.27
CA HIS A 230 8.70 1.48 -19.69
C HIS A 230 7.21 1.60 -20.05
N PRO A 231 6.84 2.55 -20.95
CA PRO A 231 5.43 2.77 -21.28
C PRO A 231 4.83 1.51 -21.90
N ASP A 232 3.74 1.04 -21.31
CA ASP A 232 3.03 -0.16 -21.78
C ASP A 232 1.53 0.10 -21.73
N GLU A 233 0.90 0.17 -22.88
CA GLU A 233 -0.54 0.42 -23.03
C GLU A 233 -1.43 -0.76 -22.55
N MET A 234 -0.82 -1.90 -22.20
CA MET A 234 -1.53 -3.08 -21.69
C MET A 234 -1.57 -3.09 -20.15
N THR A 235 -0.91 -2.15 -19.48
CA THR A 235 -0.88 -2.01 -18.01
C THR A 235 -1.62 -0.76 -17.55
N GLY A 236 -2.13 -0.77 -16.32
CA GLY A 236 -2.80 0.39 -15.74
C GLY A 236 -4.14 0.77 -16.39
N GLU A 237 -4.80 -0.13 -17.12
CA GLU A 237 -6.13 0.12 -17.66
C GLU A 237 -7.25 -0.09 -16.62
N PHE A 238 -6.95 -0.79 -15.51
CA PHE A 238 -7.89 -1.11 -14.44
C PHE A 238 -7.38 -0.59 -13.11
N VAL A 239 -8.28 -0.15 -12.26
CA VAL A 239 -8.08 0.26 -10.86
C VAL A 239 -7.15 1.46 -10.72
N TRP A 240 -5.84 1.29 -10.89
CA TRP A 240 -4.85 2.36 -10.81
C TRP A 240 -4.30 2.70 -12.19
N THR A 241 -4.59 3.92 -12.65
CA THR A 241 -4.24 4.36 -14.02
C THR A 241 -3.03 5.30 -14.03
N ALA A 242 -2.41 5.44 -15.20
CA ALA A 242 -1.33 6.39 -15.41
C ALA A 242 -1.68 7.83 -14.96
N GLU A 243 -2.91 8.30 -15.28
CA GLU A 243 -3.38 9.62 -14.88
C GLU A 243 -3.48 9.77 -13.34
N MET A 244 -3.99 8.73 -12.65
CA MET A 244 -4.06 8.70 -11.19
C MET A 244 -2.66 8.70 -10.58
N ASN A 245 -1.73 7.95 -11.16
CA ASN A 245 -0.36 7.85 -10.68
C ASN A 245 0.39 9.17 -10.78
N VAL A 246 0.32 9.83 -11.94
CA VAL A 246 0.92 11.17 -12.13
C VAL A 246 0.39 12.18 -11.12
N LYS A 247 -0.94 12.14 -10.86
CA LYS A 247 -1.54 12.99 -9.83
C LYS A 247 -1.05 12.62 -8.42
N GLY A 248 -0.99 11.34 -8.06
CA GLY A 248 -0.54 10.89 -6.75
C GLY A 248 0.88 11.35 -6.44
N TRP A 249 1.80 11.24 -7.39
CA TRP A 249 3.16 11.75 -7.25
C TRP A 249 3.24 13.28 -7.15
N ALA A 250 2.41 14.00 -7.91
CA ALA A 250 2.35 15.45 -7.81
C ALA A 250 1.82 15.91 -6.43
N ASP A 251 0.79 15.25 -5.92
CA ASP A 251 0.23 15.53 -4.59
C ASP A 251 1.25 15.21 -3.49
N LEU A 252 1.96 14.07 -3.58
CA LEU A 252 3.02 13.70 -2.65
C LEU A 252 4.15 14.75 -2.62
N LYS A 253 4.55 15.23 -3.78
CA LYS A 253 5.57 16.31 -3.90
C LYS A 253 5.11 17.63 -3.27
N HIS A 254 3.82 17.88 -3.26
CA HIS A 254 3.18 19.06 -2.66
C HIS A 254 3.78 20.39 -3.11
N GLY A 255 4.16 20.50 -4.39
CA GLY A 255 4.77 21.70 -4.96
C GLY A 255 6.19 22.02 -4.50
N GLN A 256 6.81 21.15 -3.69
CA GLN A 256 8.17 21.36 -3.19
C GLN A 256 9.23 21.00 -4.23
N GLU A 257 10.37 21.68 -4.19
CA GLU A 257 11.59 21.21 -4.84
C GLU A 257 12.33 20.28 -3.89
N ILE A 258 12.59 19.06 -4.35
CA ILE A 258 13.21 18.01 -3.53
C ILE A 258 14.72 18.05 -3.83
N PRO A 259 15.57 18.19 -2.80
CA PRO A 259 17.02 18.12 -2.97
C PRO A 259 17.47 16.84 -3.65
N ALA A 260 18.49 16.90 -4.50
CA ALA A 260 18.94 15.76 -5.29
C ALA A 260 19.40 14.57 -4.42
N ASP A 261 19.98 14.83 -3.27
CA ASP A 261 20.42 13.83 -2.29
C ASP A 261 19.27 13.22 -1.48
N GLU A 262 18.10 13.86 -1.44
CA GLU A 262 16.88 13.36 -0.81
C GLU A 262 15.90 12.74 -1.81
N PHE A 263 16.17 12.87 -3.11
CA PHE A 263 15.25 12.44 -4.15
C PHE A 263 14.94 10.93 -4.12
N ILE A 264 15.85 10.12 -3.62
CA ILE A 264 15.65 8.68 -3.40
C ILE A 264 14.59 8.38 -2.34
N TYR A 265 14.34 9.30 -1.40
CA TYR A 265 13.25 9.18 -0.41
C TYR A 265 11.91 9.73 -0.92
N TYR A 266 11.90 10.34 -2.11
CA TYR A 266 10.68 10.65 -2.84
C TYR A 266 10.31 9.51 -3.79
N SER A 267 11.24 9.10 -4.64
CA SER A 267 11.04 8.06 -5.66
C SER A 267 12.15 6.99 -5.55
N PRO A 268 11.91 5.90 -4.83
CA PRO A 268 12.92 4.87 -4.57
C PRO A 268 13.54 4.23 -5.82
N ALA A 269 12.79 4.13 -6.91
CA ALA A 269 13.28 3.52 -8.16
C ALA A 269 14.44 4.28 -8.82
N VAL A 270 14.69 5.56 -8.44
CA VAL A 270 15.84 6.31 -8.97
C VAL A 270 17.15 6.01 -8.23
N ALA A 271 17.08 5.28 -7.10
CA ALA A 271 18.26 4.95 -6.31
C ALA A 271 19.20 4.03 -7.07
N THR A 272 20.50 4.28 -6.96
CA THR A 272 21.53 3.40 -7.51
C THR A 272 21.69 2.14 -6.66
N PRO A 273 22.27 1.04 -7.20
CA PRO A 273 22.57 -0.13 -6.39
C PRO A 273 23.44 0.16 -5.16
N GLN A 274 24.35 1.14 -5.25
CA GLN A 274 25.18 1.55 -4.12
C GLN A 274 24.34 2.19 -3.00
N GLN A 275 23.34 2.99 -3.35
CA GLN A 275 22.41 3.59 -2.39
C GLN A 275 21.45 2.56 -1.78
N LEU A 276 21.17 1.48 -2.51
CA LEU A 276 20.34 0.36 -2.03
C LEU A 276 21.12 -0.68 -1.22
N ALA A 277 22.44 -0.66 -1.22
CA ALA A 277 23.24 -1.59 -0.44
C ALA A 277 22.90 -1.52 1.06
N GLY A 278 22.62 -2.69 1.67
CA GLY A 278 22.14 -2.77 3.05
C GLY A 278 20.62 -2.60 3.22
N PHE A 279 19.86 -2.50 2.13
CA PHE A 279 18.40 -2.62 2.18
C PHE A 279 17.99 -3.98 2.76
N PRO A 280 16.92 -4.10 3.55
CA PRO A 280 16.53 -5.35 4.17
C PRO A 280 16.17 -6.43 3.13
N LYS A 281 16.27 -7.71 3.53
CA LYS A 281 15.73 -8.85 2.75
C LYS A 281 14.33 -8.51 2.27
N THR A 282 14.04 -8.75 0.99
CA THR A 282 12.80 -8.26 0.36
C THR A 282 12.03 -9.39 -0.30
N PHE A 283 10.71 -9.37 -0.13
CA PHE A 283 9.75 -10.05 -0.99
C PHE A 283 8.89 -9.02 -1.71
N LEU A 284 8.78 -9.14 -3.04
CA LEU A 284 7.95 -8.23 -3.86
C LEU A 284 6.98 -9.03 -4.73
N ILE A 285 5.70 -8.62 -4.72
CA ILE A 285 4.66 -9.23 -5.58
C ILE A 285 3.88 -8.16 -6.34
N VAL A 286 3.60 -8.42 -7.63
CA VAL A 286 2.86 -7.51 -8.52
C VAL A 286 2.07 -8.29 -9.57
N GLY A 287 1.00 -7.72 -10.12
CA GLY A 287 0.21 -8.29 -11.22
C GLY A 287 0.78 -7.94 -12.60
N THR A 288 0.57 -8.80 -13.62
CA THR A 288 1.05 -8.50 -15.00
C THR A 288 0.29 -7.35 -15.67
N LEU A 289 -0.89 -6.98 -15.20
CA LEU A 289 -1.71 -5.89 -15.76
C LEU A 289 -1.68 -4.63 -14.87
N ASP A 290 -0.89 -4.69 -13.79
CA ASP A 290 -0.65 -3.56 -12.90
C ASP A 290 0.22 -2.51 -13.61
N LEU A 291 -0.11 -1.23 -13.39
CA LEU A 291 0.70 -0.11 -13.90
C LEU A 291 2.17 -0.21 -13.43
N PHE A 292 2.39 -0.73 -12.23
CA PHE A 292 3.69 -0.79 -11.57
C PHE A 292 4.56 -1.99 -11.95
N VAL A 293 4.07 -2.92 -12.77
CA VAL A 293 4.78 -4.18 -13.07
C VAL A 293 6.20 -3.98 -13.58
N HIS A 294 6.44 -2.97 -14.39
CA HIS A 294 7.75 -2.72 -15.00
C HIS A 294 8.72 -2.05 -14.03
N GLU A 295 8.27 -1.04 -13.28
CA GLU A 295 9.09 -0.39 -12.26
C GLU A 295 9.46 -1.35 -11.14
N ASP A 296 8.51 -2.20 -10.71
CA ASP A 296 8.72 -3.21 -9.67
C ASP A 296 9.76 -4.26 -10.09
N LYS A 297 9.66 -4.76 -11.32
CA LYS A 297 10.66 -5.68 -11.88
C LYS A 297 12.03 -5.02 -11.98
N ALA A 298 12.10 -3.76 -12.41
CA ALA A 298 13.34 -3.01 -12.49
C ALA A 298 13.95 -2.79 -11.10
N PHE A 299 13.13 -2.48 -10.10
CA PHE A 299 13.57 -2.29 -8.72
C PHE A 299 14.11 -3.58 -8.10
N VAL A 300 13.45 -4.72 -8.33
CA VAL A 300 13.96 -6.05 -7.94
C VAL A 300 15.36 -6.30 -8.50
N GLU A 301 15.60 -5.97 -9.78
CA GLU A 301 16.92 -6.14 -10.38
C GLU A 301 17.97 -5.16 -9.80
N GLN A 302 17.56 -3.97 -9.40
CA GLN A 302 18.46 -3.04 -8.71
C GLN A 302 18.82 -3.53 -7.31
N LEU A 303 17.87 -4.06 -6.54
CA LEU A 303 18.13 -4.67 -5.24
C LEU A 303 19.09 -5.85 -5.35
N LYS A 304 18.91 -6.73 -6.33
CA LYS A 304 19.85 -7.84 -6.59
C LYS A 304 21.26 -7.35 -6.89
N LYS A 305 21.40 -6.30 -7.74
CA LYS A 305 22.69 -5.66 -8.04
C LYS A 305 23.33 -5.02 -6.80
N ALA A 306 22.52 -4.59 -5.85
CA ALA A 306 22.97 -4.07 -4.57
C ALA A 306 23.41 -5.15 -3.57
N GLY A 307 23.26 -6.43 -3.92
CA GLY A 307 23.57 -7.57 -3.04
C GLY A 307 22.49 -7.87 -2.01
N VAL A 308 21.28 -7.34 -2.19
CA VAL A 308 20.13 -7.61 -1.33
C VAL A 308 19.53 -8.97 -1.66
N GLU A 309 19.19 -9.75 -0.64
CA GLU A 309 18.40 -10.99 -0.81
C GLU A 309 16.96 -10.61 -1.19
N VAL A 310 16.55 -10.96 -2.43
CA VAL A 310 15.24 -10.61 -2.98
C VAL A 310 14.56 -11.82 -3.55
N ASP A 311 13.34 -12.06 -3.08
CA ASP A 311 12.37 -12.96 -3.72
C ASP A 311 11.25 -12.13 -4.35
N SER A 312 10.74 -12.56 -5.50
CA SER A 312 9.66 -11.82 -6.18
C SER A 312 8.73 -12.75 -6.94
N PHE A 313 7.48 -12.34 -7.04
CA PHE A 313 6.48 -13.07 -7.80
C PHE A 313 5.63 -12.12 -8.66
N VAL A 314 5.41 -12.49 -9.92
CA VAL A 314 4.54 -11.73 -10.83
C VAL A 314 3.29 -12.57 -11.11
N GLU A 315 2.15 -12.14 -10.55
CA GLU A 315 0.87 -12.83 -10.72
C GLU A 315 0.29 -12.55 -12.11
N LYS A 316 -0.07 -13.60 -12.82
CA LYS A 316 -0.54 -13.48 -14.21
C LYS A 316 -2.00 -13.07 -14.29
N GLY A 317 -2.29 -12.12 -15.20
CA GLY A 317 -3.65 -11.75 -15.61
C GLY A 317 -4.42 -10.93 -14.58
N VAL A 318 -3.74 -10.33 -13.62
CA VAL A 318 -4.40 -9.51 -12.58
C VAL A 318 -3.90 -8.06 -12.60
N PRO A 319 -4.81 -7.10 -12.32
CA PRO A 319 -4.50 -5.68 -12.23
C PRO A 319 -4.00 -5.29 -10.83
N HIS A 320 -3.79 -4.00 -10.63
CA HIS A 320 -3.54 -3.40 -9.33
C HIS A 320 -4.63 -3.75 -8.30
N SER A 321 -4.27 -3.97 -7.04
CA SER A 321 -5.18 -4.32 -5.94
C SER A 321 -6.04 -5.58 -6.16
N TYR A 322 -5.58 -6.53 -6.96
CA TYR A 322 -6.35 -7.74 -7.29
C TYR A 322 -6.76 -8.57 -6.09
N ASN A 323 -5.89 -8.65 -5.06
CA ASN A 323 -6.13 -9.37 -3.81
C ASN A 323 -7.27 -8.79 -2.98
N VAL A 324 -7.61 -7.53 -3.25
CA VAL A 324 -8.69 -6.77 -2.61
C VAL A 324 -9.98 -6.91 -3.40
N ILE A 325 -9.89 -6.83 -4.72
CA ILE A 325 -11.03 -6.89 -5.64
C ILE A 325 -11.75 -8.23 -5.54
N LEU A 326 -10.98 -9.33 -5.43
CA LEU A 326 -11.50 -10.68 -5.35
C LEU A 326 -10.70 -11.49 -4.32
N ASN A 327 -11.11 -11.37 -3.05
CA ASN A 327 -10.35 -11.83 -1.89
C ASN A 327 -10.30 -13.35 -1.70
N ASP A 328 -11.09 -14.11 -2.45
CA ASP A 328 -11.20 -15.56 -2.42
C ASP A 328 -10.78 -16.24 -3.75
N SER A 329 -10.24 -15.48 -4.70
CA SER A 329 -9.74 -16.05 -5.95
C SER A 329 -8.49 -16.92 -5.73
N PRO A 330 -8.20 -17.87 -6.64
CA PRO A 330 -6.96 -18.65 -6.58
C PRO A 330 -5.70 -17.78 -6.55
N GLN A 331 -5.72 -16.63 -7.23
CA GLN A 331 -4.63 -15.67 -7.27
C GLN A 331 -4.43 -14.99 -5.90
N THR A 332 -5.53 -14.60 -5.25
CA THR A 332 -5.49 -13.98 -3.92
C THR A 332 -5.10 -14.99 -2.82
N ILE A 333 -5.57 -16.23 -2.91
CA ILE A 333 -5.14 -17.29 -1.99
C ILE A 333 -3.63 -17.49 -2.12
N ARG A 334 -3.10 -17.62 -3.33
CA ARG A 334 -1.66 -17.73 -3.58
C ARG A 334 -0.89 -16.50 -3.09
N PHE A 335 -1.42 -15.30 -3.29
CA PHE A 335 -0.85 -14.08 -2.75
C PHE A 335 -0.68 -14.15 -1.23
N LYS A 336 -1.76 -14.50 -0.50
CA LYS A 336 -1.74 -14.63 0.96
C LYS A 336 -0.71 -15.67 1.41
N ASP A 337 -0.65 -16.81 0.74
CA ASP A 337 0.31 -17.89 1.05
C ASP A 337 1.77 -17.43 0.85
N LEU A 338 2.08 -16.76 -0.26
CA LEU A 338 3.43 -16.27 -0.57
C LEU A 338 3.86 -15.15 0.38
N ARG A 339 2.97 -14.20 0.66
CA ARG A 339 3.18 -13.11 1.62
C ARG A 339 3.49 -13.67 3.02
N ASP A 340 2.64 -14.56 3.50
CA ASP A 340 2.76 -15.13 4.85
C ASP A 340 4.01 -16.02 4.96
N LYS A 341 4.36 -16.75 3.90
CA LYS A 341 5.63 -17.51 3.81
C LYS A 341 6.83 -16.57 3.91
N ALA A 342 6.84 -15.49 3.14
CA ALA A 342 7.92 -14.51 3.17
C ALA A 342 8.12 -13.91 4.57
N CYS A 343 7.02 -13.51 5.24
CA CYS A 343 7.09 -13.03 6.63
C CYS A 343 7.73 -14.07 7.57
N LYS A 344 7.25 -15.32 7.51
CA LYS A 344 7.80 -16.42 8.36
C LYS A 344 9.29 -16.67 8.13
N GLU A 345 9.75 -16.54 6.89
CA GLU A 345 11.18 -16.70 6.53
C GLU A 345 12.03 -15.50 6.97
N MET A 346 11.44 -14.32 7.12
CA MET A 346 12.11 -13.12 7.62
C MET A 346 12.18 -13.08 9.15
N PHE A 347 11.21 -13.66 9.85
CA PHE A 347 11.20 -13.74 11.32
C PHE A 347 12.27 -14.67 11.93
N LYS A 348 13.01 -15.39 11.14
CA LYS A 348 14.02 -16.37 11.59
C LYS A 348 15.39 -15.75 11.80
#